data_57b405f34b310661b5fb56e600d08fce
#
_entry.id   57b405f34b310661b5fb56e600d08fce
#
_cell.length_a   1.000
_cell.length_b   1.000
_cell.length_c   1.000
_cell.angle_alpha   90.00
_cell.angle_beta   90.00
_cell.angle_gamma   90.00
#
_symmetry.space_group_name_H-M   'P 1'
#
loop_
_entity.id
_entity.type
_entity.pdbx_description
1 polymer ?
#
loop_
_entity_poly.entity_id
_entity_poly.type
_entity_poly.pdbx_seq_one_letter_code
_entity_poly.pdbx_strand_id
1 'polypeptide(L)'
;MKNLLMLACSAALLFSCQDKAQNIKIDTNNTEIVMEKQNIYQFKVEDLSGNTFDFSTLKGKKVMIVNTASKCGLTPQYKDLEAIYKEYKDQNFVIIGFPANNFGSQEPGTNEEIASFCQQNYGVTFPMMDKVSVKGGDMCAIYQFLTQKSKNGLENSDVAWNFQKYLINENGELEKVIAPQTLPTDASVIDWIKA
;
A
#
# COMPACT_ATOMS: atom_id res chain seq x y z
N MET A 1 -63.82 1.45 39.86
CA MET A 1 -64.28 1.70 38.50
C MET A 1 -63.32 2.61 37.79
N LYS A 2 -62.90 2.24 36.61
CA LYS A 2 -61.98 2.90 35.66
C LYS A 2 -60.49 2.74 35.92
N ASN A 3 -59.95 1.69 35.30
CA ASN A 3 -58.54 1.46 35.07
C ASN A 3 -58.02 2.49 34.05
N LEU A 4 -56.88 3.13 34.41
CA LEU A 4 -56.11 3.93 33.46
C LEU A 4 -54.79 3.20 33.16
N LEU A 5 -54.69 2.68 31.96
CA LEU A 5 -53.53 1.94 31.42
C LEU A 5 -52.51 3.03 31.01
N MET A 6 -51.36 3.08 31.67
CA MET A 6 -50.21 3.90 31.19
C MET A 6 -49.39 3.06 30.21
N LEU A 7 -49.36 3.56 28.99
CA LEU A 7 -48.52 3.02 27.90
C LEU A 7 -47.12 3.66 28.01
N ALA A 8 -46.13 2.87 28.41
CA ALA A 8 -44.74 3.30 28.42
C ALA A 8 -44.14 3.16 26.99
N CYS A 9 -43.89 4.29 26.35
CA CYS A 9 -43.12 4.33 25.09
C CYS A 9 -41.64 4.17 25.38
N SER A 10 -41.08 2.99 25.10
CA SER A 10 -39.65 2.75 25.07
C SER A 10 -39.08 3.28 23.75
N ALA A 11 -38.34 4.39 23.81
CA ALA A 11 -37.59 4.91 22.71
C ALA A 11 -36.31 4.02 22.52
N ALA A 12 -36.31 3.15 21.51
CA ALA A 12 -35.12 2.44 21.07
C ALA A 12 -34.21 3.41 20.31
N LEU A 13 -33.05 3.73 20.87
CA LEU A 13 -31.98 4.44 20.18
C LEU A 13 -31.35 3.47 19.18
N LEU A 14 -31.68 3.64 17.92
CA LEU A 14 -30.97 2.98 16.81
C LEU A 14 -29.62 3.68 16.63
N PHE A 15 -28.54 3.03 17.07
CA PHE A 15 -27.20 3.37 16.66
C PHE A 15 -27.05 3.00 15.18
N SER A 16 -27.07 4.01 14.32
CA SER A 16 -26.74 3.87 12.90
C SER A 16 -25.21 3.76 12.77
N CYS A 17 -24.70 2.55 12.59
CA CYS A 17 -23.38 2.35 12.03
C CYS A 17 -23.41 2.82 10.56
N GLN A 18 -22.82 3.96 10.28
CA GLN A 18 -22.55 4.39 8.91
C GLN A 18 -21.33 3.62 8.39
N ASP A 19 -21.57 2.44 7.86
CA ASP A 19 -20.63 1.80 6.92
C ASP A 19 -20.53 2.70 5.68
N LYS A 20 -19.31 3.10 5.34
CA LYS A 20 -19.05 3.82 4.09
C LYS A 20 -19.51 2.94 2.93
N ALA A 21 -20.63 3.31 2.33
CA ALA A 21 -21.17 2.63 1.17
C ALA A 21 -20.14 2.63 0.03
N GLN A 22 -19.71 1.45 -0.38
CA GLN A 22 -19.01 1.26 -1.65
C GLN A 22 -19.95 1.73 -2.77
N ASN A 23 -19.44 2.56 -3.66
CA ASN A 23 -20.18 3.04 -4.83
C ASN A 23 -20.46 1.85 -5.77
N ILE A 24 -21.64 1.24 -5.60
CA ILE A 24 -22.15 0.20 -6.51
C ILE A 24 -22.87 0.92 -7.63
N LYS A 25 -22.28 0.98 -8.81
CA LYS A 25 -23.00 1.36 -10.04
C LYS A 25 -23.75 0.12 -10.55
N ILE A 26 -25.05 0.12 -10.46
CA ILE A 26 -25.91 -0.93 -11.03
C ILE A 26 -26.19 -0.53 -12.47
N ASP A 27 -25.62 -1.25 -13.43
CA ASP A 27 -26.05 -1.21 -14.83
C ASP A 27 -27.24 -2.14 -14.99
N THR A 28 -28.42 -1.58 -15.25
CA THR A 28 -29.69 -2.31 -15.31
C THR A 28 -29.85 -3.22 -16.53
N ASN A 29 -28.90 -3.25 -17.44
CA ASN A 29 -28.93 -4.09 -18.65
C ASN A 29 -28.06 -5.35 -18.56
N ASN A 30 -27.26 -5.51 -17.52
CA ASN A 30 -26.50 -6.74 -17.29
C ASN A 30 -26.39 -6.98 -15.78
N THR A 31 -26.82 -8.16 -15.30
CA THR A 31 -26.86 -8.49 -13.86
C THR A 31 -25.49 -8.83 -13.29
N GLU A 32 -24.40 -8.40 -13.93
CA GLU A 32 -23.06 -8.46 -13.35
C GLU A 32 -22.82 -7.25 -12.45
N ILE A 33 -22.61 -7.50 -11.18
CA ILE A 33 -22.09 -6.48 -10.23
C ILE A 33 -20.65 -6.20 -10.65
N VAL A 34 -20.45 -5.16 -11.47
CA VAL A 34 -19.10 -4.68 -11.79
C VAL A 34 -18.57 -3.99 -10.54
N MET A 35 -17.80 -4.72 -9.76
CA MET A 35 -17.02 -4.11 -8.67
C MET A 35 -16.02 -3.16 -9.31
N GLU A 36 -16.16 -1.86 -9.06
CA GLU A 36 -15.20 -0.87 -9.55
C GLU A 36 -13.80 -1.25 -9.00
N LYS A 37 -12.87 -1.52 -9.93
CA LYS A 37 -11.50 -1.94 -9.58
C LYS A 37 -10.86 -0.86 -8.71
N GLN A 38 -10.47 -1.22 -7.51
CA GLN A 38 -9.78 -0.29 -6.61
C GLN A 38 -8.39 0.06 -7.18
N ASN A 39 -7.89 1.23 -6.82
CA ASN A 39 -6.55 1.69 -7.19
C ASN A 39 -5.86 2.30 -5.97
N ILE A 40 -4.55 2.56 -6.07
CA ILE A 40 -3.77 3.09 -4.95
C ILE A 40 -4.13 4.52 -4.55
N TYR A 41 -4.81 5.29 -5.39
CA TYR A 41 -5.08 6.72 -5.15
C TYR A 41 -6.05 7.00 -4.00
N GLN A 42 -6.71 5.98 -3.47
CA GLN A 42 -7.58 6.08 -2.30
C GLN A 42 -6.81 6.14 -0.97
N PHE A 43 -5.51 5.78 -0.97
CA PHE A 43 -4.73 5.66 0.26
C PHE A 43 -4.09 6.98 0.66
N LYS A 44 -4.10 7.23 1.97
CA LYS A 44 -3.30 8.22 2.67
C LYS A 44 -2.58 7.50 3.80
N VAL A 45 -1.29 7.70 3.88
CA VAL A 45 -0.42 7.07 4.88
C VAL A 45 0.48 8.15 5.50
N GLU A 46 1.17 7.83 6.58
CA GLU A 46 2.20 8.72 7.12
C GLU A 46 3.56 8.37 6.53
N ASP A 47 4.42 9.38 6.35
CA ASP A 47 5.83 9.18 6.06
C ASP A 47 6.65 8.98 7.35
N LEU A 48 7.96 8.70 7.24
CA LEU A 48 8.85 8.53 8.39
C LEU A 48 8.92 9.75 9.32
N SER A 49 8.47 10.92 8.86
CA SER A 49 8.42 12.16 9.65
C SER A 49 7.04 12.45 10.25
N GLY A 50 6.06 11.56 10.04
CA GLY A 50 4.68 11.71 10.50
C GLY A 50 3.82 12.65 9.64
N ASN A 51 4.30 13.04 8.44
CA ASN A 51 3.49 13.83 7.52
C ASN A 51 2.59 12.92 6.69
N THR A 52 1.37 13.39 6.40
CA THR A 52 0.45 12.66 5.53
C THR A 52 0.98 12.63 4.08
N PHE A 53 1.18 11.43 3.55
CA PHE A 53 1.46 11.17 2.15
C PHE A 53 0.18 10.73 1.44
N ASP A 54 -0.27 11.51 0.46
CA ASP A 54 -1.51 11.26 -0.30
C ASP A 54 -1.18 10.62 -1.65
N PHE A 55 -1.53 9.34 -1.82
CA PHE A 55 -1.28 8.61 -3.07
C PHE A 55 -2.02 9.20 -4.29
N SER A 56 -3.04 10.02 -4.09
CA SER A 56 -3.71 10.70 -5.21
C SER A 56 -2.79 11.66 -5.97
N THR A 57 -1.69 12.12 -5.36
CA THR A 57 -0.65 12.94 -5.97
C THR A 57 0.21 12.18 -7.00
N LEU A 58 0.08 10.86 -7.03
CA LEU A 58 0.83 9.98 -7.93
C LEU A 58 0.09 9.64 -9.22
N LYS A 59 -1.08 10.25 -9.47
CA LYS A 59 -1.84 10.02 -10.70
C LYS A 59 -1.00 10.27 -11.95
N GLY A 60 -1.05 9.33 -12.90
CA GLY A 60 -0.29 9.39 -14.13
C GLY A 60 1.19 8.97 -13.99
N LYS A 61 1.59 8.44 -12.83
CA LYS A 61 2.94 7.91 -12.61
C LYS A 61 2.93 6.40 -12.47
N LYS A 62 3.98 5.75 -12.96
CA LYS A 62 4.32 4.37 -12.58
C LYS A 62 4.88 4.38 -11.17
N VAL A 63 4.38 3.47 -10.33
CA VAL A 63 4.76 3.42 -8.91
C VAL A 63 5.31 2.04 -8.58
N MET A 64 6.51 1.99 -7.99
CA MET A 64 7.01 0.78 -7.35
C MET A 64 6.80 0.90 -5.85
N ILE A 65 6.01 0.00 -5.26
CA ILE A 65 5.89 -0.14 -3.81
C ILE A 65 6.78 -1.30 -3.37
N VAL A 66 7.61 -1.07 -2.33
CA VAL A 66 8.55 -2.07 -1.81
C VAL A 66 8.56 -2.08 -0.29
N ASN A 67 8.44 -3.26 0.33
CA ASN A 67 8.65 -3.39 1.77
C ASN A 67 10.12 -3.58 2.09
N THR A 68 10.63 -2.85 3.08
CA THR A 68 12.06 -2.73 3.33
C THR A 68 12.44 -3.13 4.76
N ALA A 69 13.72 -3.43 4.98
CA ALA A 69 14.28 -3.67 6.30
C ALA A 69 15.78 -3.36 6.34
N SER A 70 16.25 -2.84 7.49
CA SER A 70 17.65 -2.40 7.69
C SER A 70 18.62 -3.53 7.99
N LYS A 71 18.15 -4.69 8.48
CA LYS A 71 18.99 -5.82 8.93
C LYS A 71 18.75 -7.11 8.13
N CYS A 72 18.41 -6.99 6.87
CA CYS A 72 18.14 -8.11 5.96
C CYS A 72 19.35 -8.38 5.05
N GLY A 73 19.53 -9.63 4.65
CA GLY A 73 20.53 -9.97 3.61
C GLY A 73 20.26 -9.28 2.27
N LEU A 74 19.01 -8.84 2.02
CA LEU A 74 18.62 -8.10 0.81
C LEU A 74 18.72 -6.57 0.97
N THR A 75 19.10 -6.05 2.13
CA THR A 75 19.25 -4.59 2.39
C THR A 75 20.15 -3.87 1.37
N PRO A 76 21.20 -4.48 0.79
CA PRO A 76 21.97 -3.85 -0.29
C PRO A 76 21.17 -3.43 -1.52
N GLN A 77 19.95 -3.98 -1.74
CA GLN A 77 19.06 -3.52 -2.81
C GLN A 77 18.63 -2.05 -2.70
N TYR A 78 18.76 -1.41 -1.54
CA TYR A 78 18.57 0.05 -1.42
C TYR A 78 19.43 0.84 -2.40
N LYS A 79 20.67 0.37 -2.66
CA LYS A 79 21.56 1.00 -3.64
C LYS A 79 20.97 0.99 -5.05
N ASP A 80 20.42 -0.16 -5.45
CA ASP A 80 19.83 -0.33 -6.78
C ASP A 80 18.48 0.41 -6.90
N LEU A 81 17.65 0.39 -5.82
CA LEU A 81 16.42 1.18 -5.74
C LEU A 81 16.71 2.67 -5.93
N GLU A 82 17.70 3.20 -5.19
CA GLU A 82 18.08 4.61 -5.29
C GLU A 82 18.66 4.95 -6.67
N ALA A 83 19.43 4.04 -7.27
CA ALA A 83 19.98 4.24 -8.61
C ALA A 83 18.88 4.38 -9.67
N ILE A 84 17.93 3.44 -9.72
CA ILE A 84 16.82 3.52 -10.69
C ILE A 84 15.86 4.67 -10.35
N TYR A 85 15.67 5.01 -9.08
CA TYR A 85 14.86 6.16 -8.72
C TYR A 85 15.48 7.46 -9.27
N LYS A 86 16.77 7.69 -9.08
CA LYS A 86 17.48 8.86 -9.62
C LYS A 86 17.42 8.93 -11.15
N GLU A 87 17.51 7.77 -11.82
CA GLU A 87 17.49 7.70 -13.28
C GLU A 87 16.12 8.00 -13.87
N TYR A 88 15.03 7.50 -13.23
CA TYR A 88 13.69 7.52 -13.83
C TYR A 88 12.68 8.46 -13.17
N LYS A 89 12.97 9.08 -12.00
CA LYS A 89 12.01 9.95 -11.27
C LYS A 89 11.44 11.09 -12.10
N ASP A 90 12.20 11.61 -13.04
CA ASP A 90 11.78 12.71 -13.92
C ASP A 90 11.04 12.19 -15.19
N GLN A 91 10.83 10.87 -15.28
CA GLN A 91 10.12 10.17 -16.35
C GLN A 91 8.82 9.53 -15.83
N ASN A 92 8.12 10.21 -14.93
CA ASN A 92 6.86 9.76 -14.33
C ASN A 92 6.96 8.41 -13.57
N PHE A 93 8.12 8.11 -12.98
CA PHE A 93 8.33 6.96 -12.12
C PHE A 93 8.60 7.39 -10.68
N VAL A 94 8.07 6.63 -9.72
CA VAL A 94 8.33 6.85 -8.29
C VAL A 94 8.44 5.53 -7.54
N ILE A 95 9.32 5.50 -6.53
CA ILE A 95 9.44 4.40 -5.57
C ILE A 95 8.86 4.86 -4.24
N ILE A 96 8.08 3.98 -3.60
CA ILE A 96 7.54 4.18 -2.24
C ILE A 96 8.00 3.02 -1.37
N GLY A 97 8.85 3.31 -0.38
CA GLY A 97 9.36 2.32 0.56
C GLY A 97 8.50 2.23 1.82
N PHE A 98 8.20 1.01 2.25
CA PHE A 98 7.48 0.72 3.49
C PHE A 98 8.36 -0.12 4.41
N PRO A 99 8.98 0.44 5.45
CA PRO A 99 9.69 -0.34 6.45
C PRO A 99 8.74 -1.33 7.14
N ALA A 100 9.18 -2.58 7.32
CA ALA A 100 8.35 -3.63 7.89
C ALA A 100 9.15 -4.60 8.76
N ASN A 101 8.68 -4.86 9.98
CA ASN A 101 9.36 -5.75 10.93
C ASN A 101 8.81 -7.19 10.93
N ASN A 102 7.98 -7.55 9.94
CA ASN A 102 7.29 -8.85 9.89
C ASN A 102 8.22 -10.04 9.62
N PHE A 103 9.41 -9.81 9.06
CA PHE A 103 10.32 -10.88 8.63
C PHE A 103 11.57 -10.91 9.48
N GLY A 104 11.65 -11.88 10.40
CA GLY A 104 12.81 -12.11 11.26
C GLY A 104 13.17 -10.95 12.18
N SER A 105 12.24 -10.04 12.46
CA SER A 105 12.47 -8.81 13.24
C SER A 105 13.64 -7.98 12.69
N GLN A 106 13.73 -7.89 11.35
CA GLN A 106 14.85 -7.25 10.66
C GLN A 106 14.70 -5.72 10.47
N GLU A 107 13.60 -5.13 10.99
CA GLU A 107 13.39 -3.67 11.03
C GLU A 107 13.01 -3.19 12.45
N PRO A 108 13.90 -3.37 13.45
CA PRO A 108 13.57 -3.08 14.85
C PRO A 108 13.58 -1.58 15.19
N GLY A 109 14.21 -0.74 14.35
CA GLY A 109 14.41 0.69 14.61
C GLY A 109 13.12 1.50 14.68
N THR A 110 13.19 2.71 15.24
CA THR A 110 12.15 3.73 15.14
C THR A 110 12.16 4.34 13.74
N ASN A 111 11.16 5.14 13.40
CA ASN A 111 11.10 5.85 12.11
C ASN A 111 12.33 6.77 11.90
N GLU A 112 12.77 7.47 12.95
CA GLU A 112 13.93 8.34 12.91
C GLU A 112 15.24 7.55 12.69
N GLU A 113 15.36 6.38 13.32
CA GLU A 113 16.51 5.49 13.14
C GLU A 113 16.54 4.91 11.72
N ILE A 114 15.36 4.54 11.18
CA ILE A 114 15.23 4.05 9.81
C ILE A 114 15.57 5.15 8.80
N ALA A 115 15.04 6.37 8.98
CA ALA A 115 15.35 7.51 8.13
C ALA A 115 16.86 7.80 8.10
N SER A 116 17.49 7.84 9.29
CA SER A 116 18.94 8.04 9.42
C SER A 116 19.73 6.91 8.75
N PHE A 117 19.32 5.66 8.93
CA PHE A 117 19.96 4.50 8.31
C PHE A 117 19.92 4.58 6.78
N CYS A 118 18.75 4.82 6.21
CA CYS A 118 18.53 4.91 4.78
C CYS A 118 19.36 6.03 4.15
N GLN A 119 19.36 7.23 4.79
CA GLN A 119 20.10 8.38 4.31
C GLN A 119 21.61 8.18 4.40
N GLN A 120 22.12 7.72 5.55
CA GLN A 120 23.57 7.64 5.79
C GLN A 120 24.25 6.50 5.04
N ASN A 121 23.56 5.35 4.89
CA ASN A 121 24.18 4.16 4.30
C ASN A 121 23.94 4.04 2.80
N TYR A 122 22.81 4.58 2.29
CA TYR A 122 22.40 4.38 0.89
C TYR A 122 22.03 5.68 0.17
N GLY A 123 21.97 6.81 0.88
CA GLY A 123 21.59 8.10 0.31
C GLY A 123 20.19 8.09 -0.29
N VAL A 124 19.25 7.34 0.32
CA VAL A 124 17.87 7.19 -0.15
C VAL A 124 17.19 8.55 -0.24
N THR A 125 16.63 8.83 -1.42
CA THR A 125 15.89 10.06 -1.70
C THR A 125 14.45 9.82 -2.14
N PHE A 126 14.06 8.58 -2.42
CA PHE A 126 12.66 8.24 -2.69
C PHE A 126 11.83 8.26 -1.38
N PRO A 127 10.52 8.52 -1.48
CA PRO A 127 9.63 8.57 -0.32
C PRO A 127 9.64 7.27 0.49
N MET A 128 9.86 7.41 1.80
CA MET A 128 9.79 6.33 2.78
C MET A 128 8.63 6.59 3.73
N MET A 129 7.75 5.59 3.87
CA MET A 129 6.55 5.67 4.71
C MET A 129 6.84 5.20 6.13
N ASP A 130 5.92 5.50 7.05
CA ASP A 130 5.91 4.96 8.41
C ASP A 130 6.08 3.44 8.41
N LYS A 131 6.74 2.91 9.46
CA LYS A 131 6.88 1.47 9.64
C LYS A 131 5.52 0.83 9.90
N VAL A 132 5.16 -0.15 9.05
CA VAL A 132 3.85 -0.80 9.07
C VAL A 132 3.96 -2.31 9.12
N SER A 133 2.85 -2.98 9.45
CA SER A 133 2.70 -4.41 9.21
C SER A 133 2.26 -4.67 7.77
N VAL A 134 3.01 -5.55 7.08
CA VAL A 134 2.73 -5.94 5.69
C VAL A 134 2.21 -7.38 5.57
N LYS A 135 2.04 -8.07 6.71
CA LYS A 135 1.57 -9.47 6.77
C LYS A 135 0.87 -9.75 8.10
N GLY A 136 -0.10 -10.68 8.09
CA GLY A 136 -0.82 -11.08 9.31
C GLY A 136 -2.12 -10.32 9.51
N GLY A 137 -2.70 -10.46 10.72
CA GLY A 137 -4.02 -9.91 11.03
C GLY A 137 -4.05 -8.38 11.15
N ASP A 138 -2.92 -7.75 11.36
CA ASP A 138 -2.70 -6.31 11.48
C ASP A 138 -2.13 -5.66 10.20
N MET A 139 -2.13 -6.40 9.08
CA MET A 139 -1.68 -5.90 7.78
C MET A 139 -2.36 -4.58 7.42
N CYS A 140 -1.56 -3.56 7.08
CA CYS A 140 -2.06 -2.24 6.72
C CYS A 140 -2.87 -2.25 5.42
N ALA A 141 -3.77 -1.28 5.26
CA ALA A 141 -4.77 -1.25 4.21
C ALA A 141 -4.18 -1.30 2.79
N ILE A 142 -3.07 -0.61 2.53
CA ILE A 142 -2.43 -0.62 1.21
C ILE A 142 -1.86 -2.01 0.88
N TYR A 143 -1.28 -2.73 1.85
CA TYR A 143 -0.80 -4.10 1.63
C TYR A 143 -1.94 -5.11 1.49
N GLN A 144 -3.09 -4.90 2.15
CA GLN A 144 -4.29 -5.67 1.85
C GLN A 144 -4.75 -5.48 0.39
N PHE A 145 -4.67 -4.24 -0.14
CA PHE A 145 -4.93 -3.99 -1.57
C PHE A 145 -3.92 -4.74 -2.44
N LEU A 146 -2.64 -4.62 -2.17
CA LEU A 146 -1.58 -5.23 -2.98
C LEU A 146 -1.64 -6.76 -3.02
N THR A 147 -2.17 -7.40 -1.97
CA THR A 147 -2.13 -8.87 -1.81
C THR A 147 -3.46 -9.57 -2.08
N GLN A 148 -4.59 -8.86 -2.10
CA GLN A 148 -5.92 -9.47 -2.22
C GLN A 148 -6.55 -9.18 -3.59
N LYS A 149 -6.80 -10.26 -4.39
CA LYS A 149 -7.43 -10.15 -5.71
C LYS A 149 -8.76 -9.41 -5.67
N SER A 150 -9.55 -9.60 -4.63
CA SER A 150 -10.84 -8.90 -4.45
C SER A 150 -10.71 -7.38 -4.38
N LYS A 151 -9.52 -6.86 -4.07
CA LYS A 151 -9.20 -5.43 -4.00
C LYS A 151 -8.41 -4.96 -5.20
N ASN A 152 -7.34 -5.69 -5.59
CA ASN A 152 -6.44 -5.27 -6.66
C ASN A 152 -6.90 -5.69 -8.07
N GLY A 153 -7.81 -6.66 -8.16
CA GLY A 153 -8.34 -7.17 -9.44
C GLY A 153 -7.37 -8.07 -10.21
N LEU A 154 -6.11 -8.22 -9.76
CA LEU A 154 -5.09 -9.02 -10.45
C LEU A 154 -4.99 -10.43 -9.87
N GLU A 155 -4.46 -10.55 -8.66
CA GLU A 155 -4.20 -11.84 -8.04
C GLU A 155 -4.19 -11.78 -6.50
N ASN A 156 -4.33 -12.94 -5.85
CA ASN A 156 -3.96 -13.10 -4.45
C ASN A 156 -2.46 -13.41 -4.39
N SER A 157 -1.75 -12.70 -3.53
CA SER A 157 -0.33 -12.94 -3.27
C SER A 157 -0.01 -12.78 -1.79
N ASP A 158 1.06 -13.43 -1.34
CA ASP A 158 1.64 -13.18 -0.02
C ASP A 158 2.85 -12.27 -0.16
N VAL A 159 3.11 -11.44 0.86
CA VAL A 159 4.42 -10.83 1.02
C VAL A 159 5.38 -11.92 1.48
N ALA A 160 6.23 -12.40 0.57
CA ALA A 160 7.08 -13.56 0.82
C ALA A 160 8.29 -13.23 1.73
N TRP A 161 8.88 -12.04 1.59
CA TRP A 161 10.02 -11.56 2.36
C TRP A 161 10.20 -10.05 2.23
N ASN A 162 11.19 -9.50 2.95
CA ASN A 162 11.63 -8.11 2.73
C ASN A 162 12.09 -7.89 1.28
N PHE A 163 11.90 -6.68 0.77
CA PHE A 163 12.24 -6.26 -0.60
C PHE A 163 11.39 -6.92 -1.69
N GLN A 164 10.17 -7.39 -1.40
CA GLN A 164 9.19 -7.68 -2.43
C GLN A 164 8.67 -6.38 -3.03
N LYS A 165 8.52 -6.35 -4.37
CA LYS A 165 8.10 -5.16 -5.09
C LYS A 165 6.76 -5.39 -5.74
N TYR A 166 5.97 -4.34 -5.81
CA TYR A 166 4.67 -4.28 -6.48
C TYR A 166 4.72 -3.15 -7.49
N LEU A 167 4.46 -3.46 -8.76
CA LEU A 167 4.50 -2.50 -9.86
C LEU A 167 3.08 -2.06 -10.17
N ILE A 168 2.86 -0.75 -10.10
CA ILE A 168 1.56 -0.10 -10.23
C ILE A 168 1.61 0.79 -11.47
N ASN A 169 0.65 0.63 -12.39
CA ASN A 169 0.56 1.42 -13.61
C ASN A 169 0.06 2.85 -13.34
N GLU A 170 0.02 3.66 -14.40
CA GLU A 170 -0.37 5.07 -14.36
C GLU A 170 -1.83 5.30 -13.96
N ASN A 171 -2.67 4.25 -13.97
CA ASN A 171 -4.04 4.28 -13.48
C ASN A 171 -4.15 3.95 -11.98
N GLY A 172 -3.01 3.67 -11.33
CA GLY A 172 -2.96 3.26 -9.91
C GLY A 172 -3.33 1.81 -9.66
N GLU A 173 -3.30 0.96 -10.69
CA GLU A 173 -3.67 -0.45 -10.62
C GLU A 173 -2.45 -1.35 -10.48
N LEU A 174 -2.55 -2.39 -9.67
CA LEU A 174 -1.50 -3.41 -9.58
C LEU A 174 -1.36 -4.16 -10.92
N GLU A 175 -0.13 -4.20 -11.43
CA GLU A 175 0.18 -4.83 -12.72
C GLU A 175 1.11 -6.04 -12.58
N LYS A 176 2.10 -5.96 -11.67
CA LYS A 176 3.04 -7.06 -11.44
C LYS A 176 3.44 -7.17 -9.97
N VAL A 177 3.67 -8.39 -9.53
CA VAL A 177 4.33 -8.72 -8.25
C VAL A 177 5.72 -9.26 -8.55
N ILE A 178 6.75 -8.65 -7.98
CA ILE A 178 8.15 -8.98 -8.22
C ILE A 178 8.74 -9.61 -6.95
N ALA A 179 9.34 -10.77 -7.11
CA ALA A 179 9.92 -11.54 -6.00
C ALA A 179 11.01 -10.74 -5.24
N PRO A 180 11.19 -10.99 -3.93
CA PRO A 180 12.19 -10.31 -3.12
C PRO A 180 13.62 -10.33 -3.69
N GLN A 181 14.05 -11.50 -4.24
CA GLN A 181 15.39 -11.72 -4.76
C GLN A 181 15.65 -11.06 -6.12
N THR A 182 14.60 -10.76 -6.88
CA THR A 182 14.74 -10.06 -8.16
C THR A 182 15.24 -8.65 -7.90
N LEU A 183 16.36 -8.30 -8.50
CA LEU A 183 16.98 -6.99 -8.31
C LEU A 183 16.09 -5.87 -8.91
N PRO A 184 16.10 -4.68 -8.32
CA PRO A 184 15.42 -3.52 -8.91
C PRO A 184 15.90 -3.18 -10.33
N THR A 185 17.15 -3.52 -10.65
CA THR A 185 17.79 -3.32 -11.96
C THR A 185 17.56 -4.48 -12.94
N ASP A 186 16.77 -5.49 -12.58
CA ASP A 186 16.42 -6.59 -13.49
C ASP A 186 15.69 -6.06 -14.74
N ALA A 187 15.96 -6.70 -15.89
CA ALA A 187 15.37 -6.31 -17.16
C ALA A 187 13.84 -6.25 -17.10
N SER A 188 13.19 -7.18 -16.41
CA SER A 188 11.73 -7.21 -16.26
C SER A 188 11.15 -6.00 -15.53
N VAL A 189 11.95 -5.37 -14.67
CA VAL A 189 11.61 -4.13 -13.95
C VAL A 189 11.92 -2.91 -14.83
N ILE A 190 13.12 -2.86 -15.40
CA ILE A 190 13.56 -1.73 -16.23
C ILE A 190 12.70 -1.58 -17.49
N ASP A 191 12.40 -2.69 -18.17
CA ASP A 191 11.53 -2.68 -19.36
C ASP A 191 10.11 -2.22 -19.01
N TRP A 192 9.60 -2.61 -17.84
CA TRP A 192 8.32 -2.12 -17.36
C TRP A 192 8.33 -0.61 -17.07
N ILE A 193 9.42 -0.08 -16.48
CA ILE A 193 9.54 1.37 -16.23
C ILE A 193 9.52 2.15 -17.56
N LYS A 194 10.18 1.61 -18.59
CA LYS A 194 10.35 2.27 -19.90
C LYS A 194 9.16 2.12 -20.84
N ALA A 195 8.30 1.11 -20.64
CA ALA A 195 7.14 0.86 -21.50
C ALA A 195 6.10 1.96 -21.37
#